data_54014beb790cdafdb85c148a2d2db4c4
#
_entry.id   54014beb790cdafdb85c148a2d2db4c4
#
_cell.length_a   1.000
_cell.length_b   1.000
_cell.length_c   1.000
_cell.angle_alpha   90.00
_cell.angle_beta   90.00
_cell.angle_gamma   90.00
#
_symmetry.space_group_name_H-M   'P 1'
#
loop_
_entity.id
_entity.type
_entity.pdbx_description
1 polymer ?
#
loop_
_entity_poly.entity_id
_entity_poly.type
_entity_poly.pdbx_seq_one_letter_code
_entity_poly.pdbx_strand_id
1 'polypeptide(L)'
;LIVQGTAGTGEEAIRYGWNYARLLAEGPSEGALVQTPIMKAMQEGKIGRIEELTRIGSDVQDTLITILSEKTLPVPELNKEVQAIRGFNIIGTANNRDKGVNDLSSALKRRFNTVILPLPDTIDEEIDIVRRRVESFEKVMQLPAEKPALEEIRRVLTIFRELRQGATNDGKTKLKAPSGTLSTAEAISVVNNGLAMAGYFGDGQIHAEDLVSGILGAVVKDPVQDKVVWQEYMETVVKNRDGWKDIYRASRDMI
;
A
#
# COMPACT_ATOMS: atom_id res chain seq x y z
N LEU A 1 8.25 15.55 3.60
CA LEU A 1 7.02 16.27 3.24
C LEU A 1 6.25 15.40 2.24
N ILE A 2 4.95 15.14 2.48
CA ILE A 2 4.20 14.11 1.76
C ILE A 2 2.94 14.72 1.16
N VAL A 3 2.64 14.33 -0.08
CA VAL A 3 1.35 14.50 -0.75
C VAL A 3 0.80 13.11 -1.06
N GLN A 4 -0.45 12.85 -0.66
CA GLN A 4 -1.16 11.64 -1.03
C GLN A 4 -1.95 11.88 -2.31
N GLY A 5 -1.61 11.15 -3.37
CA GLY A 5 -2.31 11.20 -4.64
C GLY A 5 -3.64 10.45 -4.59
N THR A 6 -4.67 11.05 -5.14
CA THR A 6 -6.00 10.49 -5.33
C THR A 6 -6.57 10.97 -6.66
N ALA A 7 -7.68 10.40 -7.12
CA ALA A 7 -8.37 10.89 -8.31
C ALA A 7 -8.92 12.32 -8.17
N GLY A 8 -9.12 12.78 -6.93
CA GLY A 8 -9.57 14.15 -6.65
C GLY A 8 -8.44 15.12 -6.28
N THR A 9 -7.17 14.70 -6.40
CA THR A 9 -6.04 15.58 -6.13
C THR A 9 -5.92 16.63 -7.23
N GLY A 10 -6.14 17.89 -6.89
CA GLY A 10 -6.01 19.02 -7.81
C GLY A 10 -4.61 19.63 -7.82
N GLU A 11 -4.42 20.61 -8.70
CA GLU A 11 -3.16 21.33 -8.88
C GLU A 11 -2.73 22.07 -7.61
N GLU A 12 -3.68 22.56 -6.83
CA GLU A 12 -3.47 23.24 -5.55
C GLU A 12 -2.84 22.37 -4.46
N ALA A 13 -2.94 21.04 -4.58
CA ALA A 13 -2.27 20.12 -3.67
C ALA A 13 -0.78 19.92 -4.03
N ILE A 14 -0.39 20.16 -5.27
CA ILE A 14 0.99 20.02 -5.76
C ILE A 14 1.73 21.37 -5.75
N ARG A 15 1.12 22.41 -6.34
CA ARG A 15 1.77 23.71 -6.48
C ARG A 15 1.64 24.55 -5.21
N TYR A 16 0.53 25.21 -5.04
CA TYR A 16 0.15 26.02 -3.89
C TYR A 16 -1.37 26.22 -3.91
N GLY A 17 -1.93 26.58 -2.77
CA GLY A 17 -3.32 26.94 -2.62
C GLY A 17 -3.49 28.37 -2.12
N TRP A 18 -4.75 28.76 -1.93
CA TRP A 18 -5.11 30.06 -1.39
C TRP A 18 -6.01 29.91 -0.16
N ASN A 19 -5.77 30.73 0.85
CA ASN A 19 -6.76 30.99 1.87
C ASN A 19 -7.81 31.93 1.27
N TYR A 20 -8.92 31.39 0.80
CA TYR A 20 -9.93 32.13 0.09
C TYR A 20 -10.55 33.28 0.89
N ALA A 21 -10.66 33.17 2.22
CA ALA A 21 -11.16 34.25 3.06
C ALA A 21 -10.22 35.47 3.02
N ARG A 22 -8.91 35.23 3.10
CA ARG A 22 -7.91 36.31 2.96
C ARG A 22 -7.80 36.81 1.54
N LEU A 23 -7.83 35.93 0.57
CA LEU A 23 -7.77 36.30 -0.84
C LEU A 23 -8.90 37.27 -1.23
N LEU A 24 -10.12 37.01 -0.73
CA LEU A 24 -11.28 37.89 -0.97
C LEU A 24 -11.17 39.23 -0.22
N ALA A 25 -10.60 39.24 0.98
CA ALA A 25 -10.50 40.44 1.81
C ALA A 25 -9.32 41.34 1.41
N GLU A 26 -8.16 40.75 1.05
CA GLU A 26 -6.89 41.46 0.92
C GLU A 26 -6.31 41.38 -0.50
N GLY A 27 -6.91 40.56 -1.37
CA GLY A 27 -6.32 40.21 -2.67
C GLY A 27 -5.17 39.22 -2.55
N PRO A 28 -4.50 38.88 -3.69
CA PRO A 28 -3.34 37.99 -3.69
C PRO A 28 -2.21 38.56 -2.84
N SER A 29 -1.82 37.85 -1.81
CA SER A 29 -0.76 38.24 -0.88
C SER A 29 -0.02 37.01 -0.34
N GLU A 30 1.20 37.20 0.17
CA GLU A 30 1.98 36.16 0.86
C GLU A 30 1.20 35.56 2.05
N GLY A 31 0.40 36.38 2.73
CA GLY A 31 -0.42 35.96 3.85
C GLY A 31 -1.63 35.10 3.44
N ALA A 32 -2.10 35.26 2.21
CA ALA A 32 -3.18 34.46 1.64
C ALA A 32 -2.68 33.16 0.96
N LEU A 33 -1.38 33.09 0.64
CA LEU A 33 -0.78 31.92 0.00
C LEU A 33 -0.69 30.74 0.98
N VAL A 34 -1.20 29.59 0.58
CA VAL A 34 -1.09 28.32 1.31
C VAL A 34 -0.04 27.44 0.65
N GLN A 35 1.06 27.25 1.35
CA GLN A 35 2.17 26.44 0.85
C GLN A 35 1.85 24.94 0.93
N THR A 36 2.02 24.24 -0.18
CA THR A 36 1.94 22.79 -0.24
C THR A 36 3.19 22.11 0.36
N PRO A 37 3.13 20.80 0.64
CA PRO A 37 4.31 20.05 1.03
C PRO A 37 5.44 20.11 -0.02
N ILE A 38 5.12 20.18 -1.32
CA ILE A 38 6.12 20.30 -2.39
C ILE A 38 6.77 21.69 -2.37
N MET A 39 5.99 22.74 -2.29
CA MET A 39 6.51 24.12 -2.20
C MET A 39 7.44 24.29 -0.97
N LYS A 40 7.02 23.76 0.18
CA LYS A 40 7.87 23.75 1.39
C LYS A 40 9.15 22.94 1.19
N ALA A 41 9.06 21.76 0.52
CA ALA A 41 10.25 20.96 0.23
C ALA A 41 11.25 21.74 -0.64
N MET A 42 10.77 22.48 -1.64
CA MET A 42 11.60 23.34 -2.49
C MET A 42 12.34 24.41 -1.67
N GLN A 43 11.62 25.11 -0.80
CA GLN A 43 12.16 26.21 0.01
C GLN A 43 13.11 25.73 1.12
N GLU A 44 12.90 24.51 1.65
CA GLU A 44 13.69 23.96 2.75
C GLU A 44 14.80 23.00 2.28
N GLY A 45 14.93 22.76 0.97
CA GLY A 45 15.91 21.80 0.43
C GLY A 45 15.66 20.36 0.87
N LYS A 46 14.41 19.98 1.03
CA LYS A 46 14.00 18.67 1.50
C LYS A 46 13.42 17.84 0.35
N ILE A 47 13.22 16.54 0.63
CA ILE A 47 12.54 15.64 -0.31
C ILE A 47 11.03 15.83 -0.17
N GLY A 48 10.37 16.13 -1.31
CA GLY A 48 8.94 16.01 -1.49
C GLY A 48 8.59 14.57 -1.89
N ARG A 49 7.64 13.93 -1.21
CA ARG A 49 7.18 12.59 -1.55
C ARG A 49 5.73 12.64 -2.02
N ILE A 50 5.47 12.11 -3.20
CA ILE A 50 4.12 12.00 -3.75
C ILE A 50 3.77 10.52 -3.79
N GLU A 51 2.85 10.12 -2.92
CA GLU A 51 2.34 8.76 -2.89
C GLU A 51 1.23 8.59 -3.91
N GLU A 52 1.16 7.39 -4.53
CA GLU A 52 0.13 7.04 -5.52
C GLU A 52 0.06 8.05 -6.69
N LEU A 53 1.22 8.44 -7.22
CA LEU A 53 1.33 9.46 -8.28
C LEU A 53 0.43 9.15 -9.49
N THR A 54 0.27 7.89 -9.85
CA THR A 54 -0.57 7.42 -10.95
C THR A 54 -2.08 7.55 -10.69
N ARG A 55 -2.51 7.85 -9.47
CA ARG A 55 -3.92 8.17 -9.17
C ARG A 55 -4.28 9.61 -9.45
N ILE A 56 -3.28 10.48 -9.55
CA ILE A 56 -3.47 11.90 -9.89
C ILE A 56 -3.80 12.03 -11.38
N GLY A 57 -4.69 12.93 -11.74
CA GLY A 57 -5.02 13.22 -13.14
C GLY A 57 -3.78 13.64 -13.94
N SER A 58 -3.71 13.29 -15.22
CA SER A 58 -2.54 13.54 -16.07
C SER A 58 -2.20 15.02 -16.23
N ASP A 59 -3.21 15.88 -16.27
CA ASP A 59 -3.09 17.34 -16.31
C ASP A 59 -2.38 17.88 -15.06
N VAL A 60 -2.76 17.39 -13.88
CA VAL A 60 -2.12 17.76 -12.62
C VAL A 60 -0.70 17.16 -12.50
N GLN A 61 -0.49 15.92 -12.99
CA GLN A 61 0.86 15.32 -13.04
C GLN A 61 1.82 16.19 -13.85
N ASP A 62 1.36 16.78 -14.95
CA ASP A 62 2.20 17.58 -15.84
C ASP A 62 2.71 18.88 -15.17
N THR A 63 2.05 19.35 -14.12
CA THR A 63 2.56 20.48 -13.31
C THR A 63 3.91 20.19 -12.65
N LEU A 64 4.23 18.92 -12.44
CA LEU A 64 5.54 18.48 -11.92
C LEU A 64 6.67 18.64 -12.94
N ILE A 65 6.38 18.78 -14.22
CA ILE A 65 7.40 18.84 -15.27
C ILE A 65 8.33 20.04 -15.04
N THR A 66 7.79 21.22 -14.81
CA THR A 66 8.56 22.44 -14.53
C THR A 66 9.34 22.30 -13.21
N ILE A 67 8.70 21.83 -12.16
CA ILE A 67 9.33 21.62 -10.85
C ILE A 67 10.52 20.67 -10.94
N LEU A 68 10.40 19.59 -11.73
CA LEU A 68 11.47 18.60 -11.88
C LEU A 68 12.59 19.09 -12.79
N SER A 69 12.26 19.81 -13.89
CA SER A 69 13.24 20.27 -14.89
C SER A 69 13.97 21.51 -14.46
N GLU A 70 13.19 22.56 -14.16
CA GLU A 70 13.72 23.90 -13.90
C GLU A 70 13.98 24.15 -12.41
N LYS A 71 13.47 23.29 -11.55
CA LYS A 71 13.51 23.45 -10.09
C LYS A 71 12.85 24.74 -9.63
N THR A 72 11.83 25.20 -10.38
CA THR A 72 11.08 26.44 -10.14
C THR A 72 9.60 26.15 -10.03
N LEU A 73 8.92 27.00 -9.28
CA LEU A 73 7.47 27.01 -9.13
C LEU A 73 6.96 28.44 -9.25
N PRO A 74 6.39 28.81 -10.43
CA PRO A 74 5.83 30.13 -10.63
C PRO A 74 4.57 30.37 -9.78
N VAL A 75 4.46 31.57 -9.21
CA VAL A 75 3.28 32.11 -8.51
C VAL A 75 2.89 33.42 -9.19
N PRO A 76 2.22 33.35 -10.36
CA PRO A 76 1.95 34.52 -11.19
C PRO A 76 1.16 35.61 -10.49
N GLU A 77 0.23 35.24 -9.61
CA GLU A 77 -0.63 36.17 -8.87
C GLU A 77 0.19 37.08 -7.93
N LEU A 78 1.37 36.65 -7.53
CA LEU A 78 2.30 37.44 -6.73
C LEU A 78 3.46 38.02 -7.56
N ASN A 79 3.46 37.79 -8.87
CA ASN A 79 4.59 38.09 -9.76
C ASN A 79 5.93 37.55 -9.19
N LYS A 80 5.91 36.32 -8.68
CA LYS A 80 7.03 35.65 -8.03
C LYS A 80 7.25 34.24 -8.56
N GLU A 81 8.43 33.75 -8.29
CA GLU A 81 8.83 32.39 -8.57
C GLU A 81 9.57 31.83 -7.35
N VAL A 82 9.18 30.62 -6.94
CA VAL A 82 9.87 29.88 -5.88
C VAL A 82 10.95 29.02 -6.52
N GLN A 83 12.20 29.36 -6.22
CA GLN A 83 13.36 28.59 -6.65
C GLN A 83 13.70 27.54 -5.59
N ALA A 84 13.87 26.30 -6.01
CA ALA A 84 14.27 25.24 -5.09
C ALA A 84 15.74 25.42 -4.64
N ILE A 85 15.96 25.29 -3.35
CA ILE A 85 17.32 25.31 -2.80
C ILE A 85 17.97 23.92 -2.85
N ARG A 86 19.29 23.89 -2.67
CA ARG A 86 20.09 22.66 -2.72
C ARG A 86 19.55 21.62 -1.74
N GLY A 87 19.39 20.38 -2.22
CA GLY A 87 18.86 19.26 -1.45
C GLY A 87 17.42 18.89 -1.82
N PHE A 88 16.69 19.78 -2.52
CA PHE A 88 15.36 19.45 -3.00
C PHE A 88 15.37 18.36 -4.05
N ASN A 89 14.51 17.38 -3.86
CA ASN A 89 14.15 16.40 -4.88
C ASN A 89 12.74 15.85 -4.64
N ILE A 90 12.20 15.11 -5.62
CA ILE A 90 10.89 14.44 -5.52
C ILE A 90 11.08 12.95 -5.63
N ILE A 91 10.39 12.21 -4.77
CA ILE A 91 10.19 10.76 -4.86
C ILE A 91 8.70 10.51 -5.10
N GLY A 92 8.36 9.82 -6.18
CA GLY A 92 7.00 9.36 -6.45
C GLY A 92 6.88 7.87 -6.22
N THR A 93 5.76 7.43 -5.61
CA THR A 93 5.38 6.02 -5.61
C THR A 93 4.21 5.80 -6.56
N ALA A 94 4.16 4.63 -7.18
CA ALA A 94 3.10 4.25 -8.09
C ALA A 94 2.86 2.74 -8.03
N ASN A 95 1.61 2.33 -8.20
CA ASN A 95 1.25 0.94 -8.34
C ASN A 95 0.77 0.67 -9.77
N ASN A 96 1.59 0.02 -10.57
CA ASN A 96 1.26 -0.27 -11.96
C ASN A 96 0.21 -1.38 -12.15
N ARG A 97 -0.21 -2.04 -11.06
CA ARG A 97 -1.19 -3.14 -11.09
C ARG A 97 -2.61 -2.69 -10.76
N ASP A 98 -2.79 -1.48 -10.25
CA ASP A 98 -4.11 -0.96 -9.90
C ASP A 98 -4.91 -0.61 -11.16
N LYS A 99 -6.18 -1.02 -11.18
CA LYS A 99 -7.14 -0.60 -12.21
C LYS A 99 -7.55 0.85 -11.95
N GLY A 100 -7.67 1.64 -13.02
CA GLY A 100 -8.12 3.04 -12.91
C GLY A 100 -7.01 4.04 -12.53
N VAL A 101 -5.75 3.69 -12.77
CA VAL A 101 -4.61 4.60 -12.66
C VAL A 101 -4.35 5.32 -13.99
N ASN A 102 -3.84 6.53 -13.90
CA ASN A 102 -3.39 7.29 -15.07
C ASN A 102 -1.93 6.92 -15.39
N ASP A 103 -1.64 6.61 -16.64
CA ASP A 103 -0.27 6.45 -17.07
C ASP A 103 0.49 7.77 -16.93
N LEU A 104 1.74 7.68 -16.47
CA LEU A 104 2.63 8.83 -16.50
C LEU A 104 2.90 9.23 -17.96
N SER A 105 2.80 10.53 -18.27
CA SER A 105 3.18 11.03 -19.59
C SER A 105 4.65 10.69 -19.90
N SER A 106 4.97 10.53 -21.18
CA SER A 106 6.36 10.26 -21.61
C SER A 106 7.31 11.38 -21.18
N ALA A 107 6.82 12.60 -21.10
CA ALA A 107 7.56 13.76 -20.63
C ALA A 107 7.91 13.62 -19.13
N LEU A 108 6.98 13.17 -18.32
CA LEU A 108 7.19 12.97 -16.89
C LEU A 108 8.06 11.73 -16.61
N LYS A 109 7.82 10.61 -17.33
CA LYS A 109 8.65 9.39 -17.24
C LYS A 109 10.14 9.66 -17.46
N ARG A 110 10.49 10.57 -18.39
CA ARG A 110 11.89 10.93 -18.66
C ARG A 110 12.59 11.70 -17.55
N ARG A 111 11.84 12.24 -16.58
CA ARG A 111 12.34 13.04 -15.47
C ARG A 111 12.50 12.25 -14.18
N PHE A 112 11.94 11.05 -14.14
CA PHE A 112 12.10 10.12 -13.03
C PHE A 112 13.05 8.97 -13.38
N ASN A 113 13.93 8.63 -12.45
CA ASN A 113 14.59 7.34 -12.45
C ASN A 113 13.61 6.31 -11.86
N THR A 114 13.10 5.42 -12.71
CA THR A 114 12.14 4.41 -12.29
C THR A 114 12.86 3.21 -11.69
N VAL A 115 12.49 2.86 -10.48
CA VAL A 115 12.94 1.64 -9.79
C VAL A 115 11.71 0.77 -9.53
N ILE A 116 11.76 -0.47 -10.00
CA ILE A 116 10.73 -1.46 -9.71
C ILE A 116 11.17 -2.22 -8.47
N LEU A 117 10.37 -2.14 -7.40
CA LEU A 117 10.59 -2.91 -6.19
C LEU A 117 9.97 -4.30 -6.38
N PRO A 118 10.77 -5.38 -6.43
CA PRO A 118 10.23 -6.73 -6.51
C PRO A 118 9.57 -7.13 -5.19
N LEU A 119 8.75 -8.17 -5.25
CA LEU A 119 8.35 -8.90 -4.04
C LEU A 119 9.58 -9.61 -3.45
N PRO A 120 9.59 -9.91 -2.13
CA PRO A 120 10.66 -10.69 -1.53
C PRO A 120 10.87 -12.03 -2.26
N ASP A 121 12.12 -12.38 -2.55
CA ASP A 121 12.44 -13.60 -3.31
C ASP A 121 12.10 -14.86 -2.52
N THR A 122 12.40 -14.84 -1.23
CA THR A 122 12.19 -15.99 -0.34
C THR A 122 11.02 -15.76 0.61
N ILE A 123 10.41 -16.84 1.06
CA ILE A 123 9.37 -16.77 2.09
C ILE A 123 9.92 -16.25 3.41
N ASP A 124 11.17 -16.55 3.73
CA ASP A 124 11.79 -16.14 4.99
C ASP A 124 12.01 -14.62 5.05
N GLU A 125 12.39 -14.00 3.94
CA GLU A 125 12.43 -12.53 3.84
C GLU A 125 11.04 -11.91 4.03
N GLU A 126 10.01 -12.51 3.43
CA GLU A 126 8.63 -12.04 3.55
C GLU A 126 8.12 -12.21 5.00
N ILE A 127 8.47 -13.33 5.67
CA ILE A 127 8.20 -13.57 7.10
C ILE A 127 8.84 -12.46 7.96
N ASP A 128 10.10 -12.12 7.70
CA ASP A 128 10.80 -11.09 8.47
C ASP A 128 10.13 -9.72 8.33
N ILE A 129 9.65 -9.38 7.13
CA ILE A 129 8.91 -8.13 6.89
C ILE A 129 7.61 -8.12 7.71
N VAL A 130 6.81 -9.20 7.60
CA VAL A 130 5.53 -9.31 8.31
C VAL A 130 5.76 -9.26 9.82
N ARG A 131 6.70 -10.05 10.34
CA ARG A 131 7.04 -10.10 11.77
C ARG A 131 7.38 -8.72 12.32
N ARG A 132 8.30 -7.99 11.69
CA ARG A 132 8.70 -6.63 12.13
C ARG A 132 7.54 -5.65 12.15
N ARG A 133 6.64 -5.73 11.16
CA ARG A 133 5.48 -4.86 11.09
C ARG A 133 4.43 -5.18 12.14
N VAL A 134 4.18 -6.46 12.36
CA VAL A 134 3.27 -6.94 13.40
C VAL A 134 3.78 -6.59 14.80
N GLU A 135 5.07 -6.80 15.09
CA GLU A 135 5.69 -6.38 16.37
C GLU A 135 5.61 -4.86 16.59
N SER A 136 5.74 -4.06 15.53
CA SER A 136 5.58 -2.60 15.62
C SER A 136 4.14 -2.21 15.91
N PHE A 137 3.16 -2.88 15.30
CA PHE A 137 1.74 -2.65 15.53
C PHE A 137 1.32 -3.05 16.95
N GLU A 138 1.72 -4.24 17.40
CA GLU A 138 1.47 -4.73 18.77
C GLU A 138 1.93 -3.72 19.84
N LYS A 139 3.15 -3.18 19.69
CA LYS A 139 3.70 -2.17 20.62
C LYS A 139 2.87 -0.89 20.67
N VAL A 140 2.35 -0.44 19.54
CA VAL A 140 1.55 0.79 19.46
C VAL A 140 0.16 0.55 20.02
N MET A 141 -0.45 -0.57 19.68
CA MET A 141 -1.84 -0.89 20.05
C MET A 141 -1.96 -1.54 21.44
N GLN A 142 -0.85 -2.00 22.04
CA GLN A 142 -0.82 -2.69 23.34
C GLN A 142 -1.85 -3.85 23.40
N LEU A 143 -1.87 -4.66 22.33
CA LEU A 143 -2.82 -5.77 22.23
C LEU A 143 -2.61 -6.78 23.36
N PRO A 144 -3.68 -7.26 24.01
CA PRO A 144 -3.61 -8.29 25.05
C PRO A 144 -3.48 -9.68 24.44
N ALA A 145 -2.49 -9.88 23.58
CA ALA A 145 -2.24 -11.12 22.86
C ALA A 145 -0.76 -11.51 22.95
N GLU A 146 -0.49 -12.79 22.87
CA GLU A 146 0.86 -13.30 22.73
C GLU A 146 1.39 -13.02 21.32
N LYS A 147 2.72 -12.89 21.19
CA LYS A 147 3.34 -12.71 19.87
C LYS A 147 2.99 -13.88 18.97
N PRO A 148 2.67 -13.63 17.70
CA PRO A 148 2.37 -14.70 16.77
C PRO A 148 3.59 -15.60 16.61
N ALA A 149 3.37 -16.90 16.65
CA ALA A 149 4.40 -17.86 16.30
C ALA A 149 4.84 -17.65 14.85
N LEU A 150 6.13 -17.79 14.57
CA LEU A 150 6.66 -17.69 13.20
C LEU A 150 5.96 -18.67 12.25
N GLU A 151 5.51 -19.80 12.78
CA GLU A 151 4.78 -20.80 12.02
C GLU A 151 3.43 -20.25 11.49
N GLU A 152 2.69 -19.49 12.30
CA GLU A 152 1.43 -18.89 11.90
C GLU A 152 1.63 -17.85 10.78
N ILE A 153 2.67 -17.02 10.90
CA ILE A 153 3.05 -16.09 9.81
C ILE A 153 3.42 -16.87 8.54
N ARG A 154 4.18 -17.94 8.68
CA ARG A 154 4.59 -18.82 7.57
C ARG A 154 3.39 -19.45 6.88
N ARG A 155 2.39 -19.90 7.63
CA ARG A 155 1.14 -20.49 7.09
C ARG A 155 0.37 -19.48 6.24
N VAL A 156 0.17 -18.25 6.74
CA VAL A 156 -0.48 -17.16 5.99
C VAL A 156 0.28 -16.86 4.70
N LEU A 157 1.59 -16.67 4.79
CA LEU A 157 2.43 -16.34 3.63
C LEU A 157 2.53 -17.49 2.63
N THR A 158 2.52 -18.74 3.08
CA THR A 158 2.48 -19.89 2.18
C THR A 158 1.22 -19.89 1.33
N ILE A 159 0.05 -19.68 1.94
CA ILE A 159 -1.23 -19.55 1.22
C ILE A 159 -1.15 -18.43 0.19
N PHE A 160 -0.68 -17.25 0.60
CA PHE A 160 -0.60 -16.10 -0.27
C PHE A 160 0.34 -16.31 -1.45
N ARG A 161 1.52 -16.88 -1.19
CA ARG A 161 2.52 -17.14 -2.25
C ARG A 161 2.02 -18.17 -3.25
N GLU A 162 1.47 -19.28 -2.78
CA GLU A 162 0.96 -20.35 -3.66
C GLU A 162 -0.19 -19.88 -4.54
N LEU A 163 -1.16 -19.17 -3.97
CA LEU A 163 -2.28 -18.62 -4.74
C LEU A 163 -1.82 -17.51 -5.70
N ARG A 164 -0.88 -16.66 -5.29
CA ARG A 164 -0.30 -15.60 -6.12
C ARG A 164 0.51 -16.15 -7.29
N GLN A 165 1.25 -17.23 -7.07
CA GLN A 165 2.09 -17.89 -8.07
C GLN A 165 1.29 -18.82 -8.99
N GLY A 166 0.09 -19.21 -8.59
CA GLY A 166 -0.72 -20.18 -9.31
C GLY A 166 -0.18 -21.62 -9.25
N ALA A 167 0.63 -21.92 -8.23
CA ALA A 167 1.19 -23.26 -7.99
C ALA A 167 1.60 -23.43 -6.53
N THR A 168 1.60 -24.69 -6.04
CA THR A 168 2.18 -25.01 -4.74
C THR A 168 3.69 -24.74 -4.70
N ASN A 169 4.26 -24.45 -3.52
CA ASN A 169 5.68 -24.12 -3.36
C ASN A 169 6.64 -25.22 -3.89
N ASP A 170 6.19 -26.47 -3.93
CA ASP A 170 6.95 -27.58 -4.50
C ASP A 170 6.74 -27.74 -6.03
N GLY A 171 5.91 -26.88 -6.63
CA GLY A 171 5.59 -26.85 -8.07
C GLY A 171 4.75 -28.03 -8.58
N LYS A 172 4.30 -28.94 -7.70
CA LYS A 172 3.61 -30.17 -8.12
C LYS A 172 2.14 -29.93 -8.51
N THR A 173 1.48 -28.98 -7.87
CA THR A 173 0.06 -28.72 -8.10
C THR A 173 -0.09 -27.32 -8.69
N LYS A 174 -0.71 -27.22 -9.87
CA LYS A 174 -1.13 -25.95 -10.46
C LYS A 174 -2.40 -25.48 -9.78
N LEU A 175 -2.48 -24.18 -9.52
CA LEU A 175 -3.59 -23.52 -8.85
C LEU A 175 -4.15 -22.41 -9.72
N LYS A 176 -5.41 -22.08 -9.52
CA LYS A 176 -5.97 -20.85 -10.07
C LYS A 176 -5.60 -19.69 -9.15
N ALA A 177 -5.22 -18.57 -9.72
CA ALA A 177 -5.00 -17.35 -8.97
C ALA A 177 -6.32 -16.63 -8.71
N PRO A 178 -6.55 -16.04 -7.52
CA PRO A 178 -7.70 -15.20 -7.27
C PRO A 178 -7.56 -13.86 -8.00
N SER A 179 -8.63 -13.08 -8.04
CA SER A 179 -8.66 -11.76 -8.66
C SER A 179 -7.79 -10.72 -7.94
N GLY A 180 -7.55 -10.92 -6.64
CA GLY A 180 -6.71 -10.08 -5.80
C GLY A 180 -5.21 -10.33 -5.97
N THR A 181 -4.40 -9.40 -5.49
CA THR A 181 -2.93 -9.45 -5.64
C THR A 181 -2.23 -10.23 -4.53
N LEU A 182 -2.89 -10.46 -3.40
CA LEU A 182 -2.34 -11.12 -2.20
C LEU A 182 -0.96 -10.58 -1.82
N SER A 183 -0.92 -9.27 -1.55
CA SER A 183 0.30 -8.55 -1.23
C SER A 183 0.81 -8.88 0.19
N THR A 184 2.10 -8.61 0.44
CA THR A 184 2.68 -8.69 1.80
C THR A 184 1.96 -7.75 2.78
N ALA A 185 1.44 -6.61 2.32
CA ALA A 185 0.65 -5.70 3.15
C ALA A 185 -0.67 -6.33 3.61
N GLU A 186 -1.36 -7.09 2.73
CA GLU A 186 -2.54 -7.85 3.12
C GLU A 186 -2.21 -8.96 4.12
N ALA A 187 -1.06 -9.64 3.96
CA ALA A 187 -0.60 -10.62 4.94
C ALA A 187 -0.36 -10.00 6.33
N ILE A 188 0.25 -8.81 6.39
CA ILE A 188 0.40 -8.04 7.63
C ILE A 188 -0.97 -7.75 8.25
N SER A 189 -1.94 -7.33 7.45
CA SER A 189 -3.30 -7.04 7.91
C SER A 189 -4.00 -8.29 8.46
N VAL A 190 -3.84 -9.44 7.80
CA VAL A 190 -4.40 -10.72 8.27
C VAL A 190 -3.83 -11.11 9.63
N VAL A 191 -2.51 -11.05 9.79
CA VAL A 191 -1.87 -11.41 11.07
C VAL A 191 -2.24 -10.42 12.18
N ASN A 192 -2.28 -9.12 11.89
CA ASN A 192 -2.72 -8.09 12.87
C ASN A 192 -4.19 -8.31 13.30
N ASN A 193 -5.06 -8.66 12.34
CA ASN A 193 -6.45 -8.97 12.65
C ASN A 193 -6.55 -10.23 13.51
N GLY A 194 -5.81 -11.29 13.18
CA GLY A 194 -5.74 -12.51 14.00
C GLY A 194 -5.28 -12.22 15.43
N LEU A 195 -4.25 -11.39 15.61
CA LEU A 195 -3.81 -10.93 16.93
C LEU A 195 -4.91 -10.18 17.71
N ALA A 196 -5.62 -9.29 17.04
CA ALA A 196 -6.70 -8.55 17.67
C ALA A 196 -7.86 -9.47 18.07
N MET A 197 -8.22 -10.43 17.21
CA MET A 197 -9.24 -11.44 17.52
C MET A 197 -8.84 -12.30 18.72
N ALA A 198 -7.62 -12.84 18.70
CA ALA A 198 -7.09 -13.64 19.80
C ALA A 198 -7.05 -12.89 21.13
N GLY A 199 -6.61 -11.61 21.11
CA GLY A 199 -6.44 -10.82 22.31
C GLY A 199 -7.73 -10.28 22.91
N TYR A 200 -8.69 -9.86 22.09
CA TYR A 200 -9.93 -9.25 22.58
C TYR A 200 -11.10 -10.23 22.71
N PHE A 201 -11.10 -11.31 21.95
CA PHE A 201 -12.22 -12.24 21.88
C PHE A 201 -11.83 -13.71 22.14
N GLY A 202 -10.52 -14.01 22.20
CA GLY A 202 -9.98 -15.32 22.46
C GLY A 202 -9.22 -15.43 23.78
N ASP A 203 -8.30 -16.37 23.84
CA ASP A 203 -7.43 -16.66 24.99
C ASP A 203 -6.05 -15.95 24.94
N GLY A 204 -5.84 -15.09 23.95
CA GLY A 204 -4.60 -14.36 23.74
C GLY A 204 -3.62 -15.08 22.80
N GLN A 205 -3.89 -16.32 22.39
CA GLN A 205 -3.10 -17.06 21.42
C GLN A 205 -3.82 -17.10 20.08
N ILE A 206 -3.07 -16.93 18.98
CA ILE A 206 -3.64 -17.02 17.64
C ILE A 206 -3.96 -18.47 17.31
N HIS A 207 -5.21 -18.74 16.97
CA HIS A 207 -5.70 -20.00 16.45
C HIS A 207 -6.03 -19.91 14.96
N ALA A 208 -6.24 -21.06 14.32
CA ALA A 208 -6.57 -21.13 12.88
C ALA A 208 -7.82 -20.32 12.52
N GLU A 209 -8.82 -20.29 13.38
CA GLU A 209 -10.07 -19.55 13.19
C GLU A 209 -9.83 -18.04 13.12
N ASP A 210 -8.90 -17.50 13.93
CA ASP A 210 -8.55 -16.08 13.94
C ASP A 210 -7.90 -15.63 12.64
N LEU A 211 -7.11 -16.52 12.01
CA LEU A 211 -6.42 -16.24 10.77
C LEU A 211 -7.29 -16.46 9.54
N VAL A 212 -8.08 -17.54 9.52
CA VAL A 212 -8.83 -17.95 8.34
C VAL A 212 -9.85 -16.89 7.92
N SER A 213 -10.49 -16.20 8.86
CA SER A 213 -11.43 -15.11 8.54
C SER A 213 -10.73 -13.99 7.78
N GLY A 214 -9.54 -13.60 8.24
CA GLY A 214 -8.71 -12.59 7.58
C GLY A 214 -8.18 -13.06 6.21
N ILE A 215 -7.72 -14.31 6.13
CA ILE A 215 -7.23 -14.90 4.87
C ILE A 215 -8.37 -14.96 3.84
N LEU A 216 -9.54 -15.42 4.25
CA LEU A 216 -10.72 -15.50 3.39
C LEU A 216 -11.08 -14.12 2.83
N GLY A 217 -11.12 -13.10 3.69
CA GLY A 217 -11.39 -11.72 3.28
C GLY A 217 -10.31 -11.13 2.36
N ALA A 218 -9.06 -11.60 2.46
CA ALA A 218 -7.98 -11.19 1.56
C ALA A 218 -8.06 -11.89 0.20
N VAL A 219 -8.38 -13.18 0.19
CA VAL A 219 -8.42 -14.02 -1.02
C VAL A 219 -9.70 -13.80 -1.82
N VAL A 220 -10.85 -13.75 -1.17
CA VAL A 220 -12.16 -13.65 -1.84
C VAL A 220 -12.55 -12.19 -1.99
N LYS A 221 -12.16 -11.58 -3.11
CA LYS A 221 -12.59 -10.23 -3.52
C LYS A 221 -13.81 -10.30 -4.45
N ASP A 222 -13.83 -11.28 -5.35
CA ASP A 222 -15.01 -11.63 -6.14
C ASP A 222 -15.72 -12.82 -5.48
N PRO A 223 -16.97 -12.63 -4.99
CA PRO A 223 -17.68 -13.68 -4.24
C PRO A 223 -18.05 -14.91 -5.07
N VAL A 224 -18.00 -14.83 -6.40
CA VAL A 224 -18.30 -15.95 -7.30
C VAL A 224 -17.02 -16.67 -7.72
N GLN A 225 -16.07 -15.94 -8.30
CA GLN A 225 -14.87 -16.54 -8.86
C GLN A 225 -13.88 -16.96 -7.78
N ASP A 226 -13.55 -16.04 -6.86
CA ASP A 226 -12.51 -16.29 -5.85
C ASP A 226 -12.97 -17.32 -4.81
N LYS A 227 -14.28 -17.41 -4.53
CA LYS A 227 -14.80 -18.46 -3.65
C LYS A 227 -14.50 -19.86 -4.19
N VAL A 228 -14.66 -20.07 -5.50
CA VAL A 228 -14.34 -21.34 -6.15
C VAL A 228 -12.83 -21.63 -6.07
N VAL A 229 -11.99 -20.60 -6.31
CA VAL A 229 -10.54 -20.73 -6.19
C VAL A 229 -10.14 -21.13 -4.77
N TRP A 230 -10.72 -20.48 -3.77
CA TRP A 230 -10.45 -20.79 -2.36
C TRP A 230 -10.87 -22.21 -2.01
N GLN A 231 -12.07 -22.63 -2.39
CA GLN A 231 -12.58 -23.98 -2.12
C GLN A 231 -11.70 -25.06 -2.79
N GLU A 232 -11.32 -24.85 -4.06
CA GLU A 232 -10.43 -25.75 -4.79
C GLU A 232 -9.06 -25.88 -4.06
N TYR A 233 -8.48 -24.76 -3.62
CA TYR A 233 -7.22 -24.75 -2.88
C TYR A 233 -7.34 -25.50 -1.54
N MET A 234 -8.42 -25.29 -0.79
CA MET A 234 -8.66 -25.99 0.48
C MET A 234 -8.78 -27.50 0.30
N GLU A 235 -9.55 -27.96 -0.69
CA GLU A 235 -9.76 -29.39 -0.93
C GLU A 235 -8.56 -30.10 -1.54
N THR A 236 -7.83 -29.45 -2.42
CA THR A 236 -6.73 -30.09 -3.17
C THR A 236 -5.40 -30.00 -2.45
N VAL A 237 -5.14 -28.93 -1.72
CA VAL A 237 -3.84 -28.64 -1.10
C VAL A 237 -3.91 -28.70 0.42
N VAL A 238 -4.70 -27.84 1.06
CA VAL A 238 -4.67 -27.65 2.51
C VAL A 238 -5.14 -28.89 3.25
N LYS A 239 -6.19 -29.55 2.79
CA LYS A 239 -6.73 -30.80 3.34
C LYS A 239 -5.69 -31.90 3.46
N ASN A 240 -4.79 -31.97 2.48
CA ASN A 240 -3.82 -33.05 2.33
C ASN A 240 -2.42 -32.66 2.89
N ARG A 241 -2.28 -31.45 3.45
CA ARG A 241 -1.02 -30.97 4.00
C ARG A 241 -0.93 -31.30 5.48
N ASP A 242 0.17 -31.97 5.88
CA ASP A 242 0.42 -32.30 7.26
C ASP A 242 0.51 -31.04 8.13
N GLY A 243 -0.12 -31.10 9.31
CA GLY A 243 -0.15 -29.97 10.26
C GLY A 243 -1.12 -28.82 9.91
N TRP A 244 -1.95 -28.96 8.85
CA TRP A 244 -2.85 -27.89 8.39
C TRP A 244 -4.33 -28.23 8.53
N LYS A 245 -4.66 -29.30 9.24
CA LYS A 245 -6.06 -29.76 9.41
C LYS A 245 -6.93 -28.77 10.16
N ASP A 246 -6.36 -27.98 11.05
CA ASP A 246 -7.03 -26.91 11.78
C ASP A 246 -7.47 -25.79 10.85
N ILE A 247 -6.59 -25.29 9.96
CA ILE A 247 -6.92 -24.29 8.93
C ILE A 247 -8.03 -24.82 8.00
N TYR A 248 -7.91 -26.08 7.57
CA TYR A 248 -8.94 -26.69 6.71
C TYR A 248 -10.31 -26.72 7.39
N ARG A 249 -10.38 -27.14 8.68
CA ARG A 249 -11.62 -27.17 9.45
C ARG A 249 -12.21 -25.78 9.64
N ALA A 250 -11.39 -24.82 10.12
CA ALA A 250 -11.81 -23.43 10.31
C ALA A 250 -12.34 -22.82 9.02
N SER A 251 -11.69 -23.08 7.88
CA SER A 251 -12.18 -22.60 6.59
C SER A 251 -13.53 -23.18 6.20
N ARG A 252 -13.74 -24.48 6.45
CA ARG A 252 -14.98 -25.15 6.08
C ARG A 252 -16.19 -24.67 6.90
N ASP A 253 -15.95 -24.28 8.14
CA ASP A 253 -17.00 -23.81 9.06
C ASP A 253 -17.42 -22.35 8.76
N MET A 254 -16.67 -21.63 7.91
CA MET A 254 -16.93 -20.23 7.52
C MET A 254 -17.56 -20.08 6.11
N ILE A 255 -17.61 -21.12 5.29
CA ILE A 255 -18.11 -21.10 3.90
C ILE A 255 -19.45 -21.80 3.77
#